data_29428ec1a4c585205a4e6b89e25e8f1b
#
_entry.id   29428ec1a4c585205a4e6b89e25e8f1b
#
_cell.length_a   1.000
_cell.length_b   1.000
_cell.length_c   1.000
_cell.angle_alpha   90.00
_cell.angle_beta   90.00
_cell.angle_gamma   90.00
#
_symmetry.space_group_name_H-M   'P 1'
#
loop_
_entity.id
_entity.type
_entity.pdbx_description
1 polymer ?
#
loop_
_entity_poly.entity_id
_entity_poly.type
_entity_poly.pdbx_seq_one_letter_code
_entity_poly.pdbx_strand_id
1 'polypeptide(L)'
;MIFGISMKIADLLENEKALATFDKILPGMKDRALTNPQAAQLSIEQVIKYSRLPGAETILEKLDEELCKLNTPENMISPSEARAIEFYKSVWEDDDRASKNIQAYENQDATGKESSHTQQAIEPGKEWLDTDGNPIQAHGGAVIYEDGNYYWYGENKEHTDGENGIWTWGIKVYSSKDLMNWTDLGFLIPPVIDDPNAALFPAKRVDRPHILKCQKTGKYVCWIKLSGAEAAFTIWQADSLLGPYEMVENLYNPGGHKAGDFDIVCDPRTGKGYIFFDADHESMLCMELSEDYLRAEKEICKNYPDLKPPFTREAPALFEKGGRIYMLTSGMTGYVPNMSDSAVADGYTKEFMSIGNPHIDDKSCASFNSQISKIFYVEEKDMFVAMADRWLPDTPVDKRLADIFTRVIAGNYEPDKYTATDEEKKEMYMANKLDKANTSVARYVWLPIEWEDDKPVIRWRDEWNVF
;
A
#
# COMPACT_ATOMS: atom_id res chain seq x y z
N MET A 1 11.45 -18.69 5.37
CA MET A 1 12.92 -18.47 5.27
C MET A 1 13.51 -19.49 4.29
N ILE A 2 14.30 -19.06 3.31
CA ILE A 2 15.03 -19.97 2.39
C ILE A 2 16.47 -20.03 2.83
N PHE A 3 16.97 -21.24 3.11
CA PHE A 3 18.36 -21.46 3.47
C PHE A 3 19.25 -21.49 2.25
N GLY A 4 20.34 -20.73 2.28
CA GLY A 4 21.32 -20.60 1.22
C GLY A 4 22.26 -19.43 1.52
N ILE A 5 23.22 -19.16 0.64
CA ILE A 5 24.20 -18.07 0.83
C ILE A 5 23.61 -16.66 0.71
N SER A 6 22.41 -16.52 0.13
CA SER A 6 21.66 -15.26 0.09
C SER A 6 21.01 -14.89 1.43
N MET A 7 20.92 -15.84 2.37
CA MET A 7 20.36 -15.65 3.70
C MET A 7 21.09 -14.55 4.47
N LYS A 8 20.35 -13.69 5.16
CA LYS A 8 20.95 -12.64 6.01
C LYS A 8 21.63 -13.26 7.24
N ILE A 9 22.67 -12.61 7.74
CA ILE A 9 23.33 -13.03 8.98
C ILE A 9 22.38 -13.00 10.18
N ALA A 10 21.45 -12.04 10.23
CA ALA A 10 20.43 -12.02 11.28
C ALA A 10 19.61 -13.30 11.32
N ASP A 11 19.12 -13.72 10.15
CA ASP A 11 18.31 -14.95 10.01
C ASP A 11 19.12 -16.22 10.30
N LEU A 12 20.40 -16.23 9.88
CA LEU A 12 21.34 -17.32 10.23
C LEU A 12 21.52 -17.46 11.74
N LEU A 13 21.66 -16.34 12.45
CA LEU A 13 21.89 -16.34 13.92
C LEU A 13 20.64 -16.80 14.70
N GLU A 14 19.46 -16.63 14.16
CA GLU A 14 18.21 -17.08 14.77
C GLU A 14 17.92 -18.57 14.54
N ASN A 15 18.57 -19.21 13.58
CA ASN A 15 18.31 -20.60 13.24
C ASN A 15 19.45 -21.53 13.67
N GLU A 16 19.23 -22.33 14.72
CA GLU A 16 20.26 -23.22 15.30
C GLU A 16 20.84 -24.21 14.28
N LYS A 17 20.04 -24.77 13.36
CA LYS A 17 20.50 -25.74 12.39
C LYS A 17 21.36 -25.07 11.32
N ALA A 18 20.94 -23.92 10.81
CA ALA A 18 21.69 -23.15 9.84
C ALA A 18 22.99 -22.62 10.46
N LEU A 19 22.93 -22.12 11.69
CA LEU A 19 24.10 -21.66 12.44
C LEU A 19 25.11 -22.79 12.69
N ALA A 20 24.64 -23.98 13.06
CA ALA A 20 25.50 -25.15 13.25
C ALA A 20 26.15 -25.60 11.92
N THR A 21 25.42 -25.53 10.81
CA THR A 21 25.95 -25.83 9.48
C THR A 21 27.00 -24.80 9.07
N PHE A 22 26.75 -23.53 9.30
CA PHE A 22 27.69 -22.45 9.03
C PHE A 22 28.96 -22.56 9.87
N ASP A 23 28.84 -22.79 11.20
CA ASP A 23 29.97 -22.91 12.12
C ASP A 23 30.84 -24.15 11.84
N LYS A 24 30.24 -25.22 11.33
CA LYS A 24 30.96 -26.43 10.88
C LYS A 24 31.87 -26.15 9.68
N ILE A 25 31.47 -25.26 8.76
CA ILE A 25 32.24 -24.93 7.57
C ILE A 25 33.19 -23.76 7.81
N LEU A 26 32.78 -22.81 8.63
CA LEU A 26 33.55 -21.60 8.98
C LEU A 26 33.67 -21.42 10.50
N PRO A 27 34.44 -22.27 11.20
CA PRO A 27 34.56 -22.21 12.66
C PRO A 27 35.01 -20.85 13.18
N GLY A 28 34.33 -20.34 14.19
CA GLY A 28 34.65 -19.07 14.86
C GLY A 28 34.27 -17.82 14.09
N MET A 29 33.63 -17.94 12.93
CA MET A 29 33.16 -16.76 12.18
C MET A 29 31.85 -16.20 12.75
N LYS A 30 31.05 -17.03 13.42
CA LYS A 30 29.84 -16.60 14.11
C LYS A 30 30.13 -15.53 15.17
N ASP A 31 31.22 -15.68 15.94
CA ASP A 31 31.57 -14.74 16.99
C ASP A 31 31.95 -13.36 16.46
N ARG A 32 32.51 -13.30 15.23
CA ARG A 32 32.79 -12.07 14.53
C ARG A 32 31.53 -11.41 13.98
N ALA A 33 30.56 -12.18 13.50
CA ALA A 33 29.28 -11.70 13.02
C ALA A 33 28.43 -11.13 14.17
N LEU A 34 28.44 -11.78 15.35
CA LEU A 34 27.74 -11.33 16.55
C LEU A 34 28.25 -9.99 17.11
N THR A 35 29.53 -9.67 16.89
CA THR A 35 30.15 -8.44 17.41
C THR A 35 29.95 -7.22 16.50
N ASN A 36 29.42 -7.41 15.27
CA ASN A 36 29.20 -6.30 14.32
C ASN A 36 27.72 -6.21 13.94
N PRO A 37 26.96 -5.28 14.55
CA PRO A 37 25.53 -5.10 14.23
C PRO A 37 25.25 -4.79 12.75
N GLN A 38 26.19 -4.17 12.05
CA GLN A 38 26.03 -3.87 10.61
C GLN A 38 26.10 -5.13 9.74
N ALA A 39 26.82 -6.16 10.20
CA ALA A 39 26.90 -7.43 9.47
C ALA A 39 25.56 -8.20 9.49
N ALA A 40 24.71 -7.96 10.48
CA ALA A 40 23.41 -8.64 10.60
C ALA A 40 22.50 -8.45 9.37
N GLN A 41 22.60 -7.31 8.69
CA GLN A 41 21.80 -6.99 7.52
C GLN A 41 22.38 -7.50 6.19
N LEU A 42 23.63 -7.95 6.20
CA LEU A 42 24.31 -8.49 5.03
C LEU A 42 23.96 -9.96 4.82
N SER A 43 24.01 -10.43 3.56
CA SER A 43 23.93 -11.85 3.26
C SER A 43 25.22 -12.58 3.65
N ILE A 44 25.14 -13.90 3.83
CA ILE A 44 26.30 -14.77 4.05
C ILE A 44 27.34 -14.56 2.93
N GLU A 45 26.87 -14.51 1.69
CA GLU A 45 27.70 -14.27 0.50
C GLU A 45 28.47 -12.94 0.63
N GLN A 46 27.78 -11.85 0.97
CA GLN A 46 28.40 -10.54 1.14
C GLN A 46 29.45 -10.54 2.24
N VAL A 47 29.15 -11.14 3.40
CA VAL A 47 30.08 -11.21 4.53
C VAL A 47 31.35 -12.00 4.16
N ILE A 48 31.20 -13.13 3.45
CA ILE A 48 32.34 -13.95 3.05
C ILE A 48 33.20 -13.20 2.01
N LYS A 49 32.58 -12.57 1.00
CA LYS A 49 33.29 -11.77 -0.01
C LYS A 49 34.05 -10.60 0.62
N TYR A 50 33.43 -9.87 1.54
CA TYR A 50 34.07 -8.75 2.25
C TYR A 50 35.20 -9.21 3.18
N SER A 51 35.12 -10.41 3.74
CA SER A 51 36.14 -10.98 4.62
C SER A 51 37.42 -11.36 3.88
N ARG A 52 37.47 -11.35 2.54
CA ARG A 52 38.61 -11.68 1.68
C ARG A 52 39.27 -13.02 2.05
N LEU A 53 38.46 -14.00 2.40
CA LEU A 53 38.94 -15.32 2.78
C LEU A 53 39.57 -16.03 1.57
N PRO A 54 40.75 -16.70 1.73
CA PRO A 54 41.26 -17.57 0.69
C PRO A 54 40.27 -18.67 0.35
N GLY A 55 40.02 -18.89 -0.95
CA GLY A 55 39.04 -19.89 -1.40
C GLY A 55 37.59 -19.56 -1.14
N ALA A 56 37.25 -18.27 -1.05
CA ALA A 56 35.89 -17.82 -0.77
C ALA A 56 34.81 -18.43 -1.70
N GLU A 57 35.08 -18.59 -2.98
CA GLU A 57 34.14 -19.21 -3.94
C GLU A 57 33.82 -20.66 -3.56
N THR A 58 34.83 -21.50 -3.30
CA THR A 58 34.63 -22.90 -2.87
C THR A 58 33.91 -23.00 -1.52
N ILE A 59 34.19 -22.05 -0.63
CA ILE A 59 33.47 -21.95 0.68
C ILE A 59 32.02 -21.64 0.45
N LEU A 60 31.69 -20.68 -0.43
CA LEU A 60 30.33 -20.30 -0.75
C LEU A 60 29.55 -21.43 -1.41
N GLU A 61 30.14 -22.11 -2.38
CA GLU A 61 29.52 -23.28 -3.01
C GLU A 61 29.18 -24.38 -1.99
N LYS A 62 30.12 -24.69 -1.10
CA LYS A 62 29.89 -25.69 -0.07
C LYS A 62 28.86 -25.26 0.98
N LEU A 63 28.86 -24.00 1.37
CA LEU A 63 27.86 -23.45 2.28
C LEU A 63 26.47 -23.49 1.66
N ASP A 64 26.34 -23.07 0.40
CA ASP A 64 25.07 -23.08 -0.28
C ASP A 64 24.51 -24.50 -0.41
N GLU A 65 25.35 -25.47 -0.82
CA GLU A 65 24.94 -26.87 -0.90
C GLU A 65 24.45 -27.42 0.45
N GLU A 66 25.16 -27.15 1.55
CA GLU A 66 24.80 -27.69 2.87
C GLU A 66 23.61 -26.94 3.48
N LEU A 67 23.51 -25.63 3.28
CA LEU A 67 22.37 -24.85 3.75
C LEU A 67 21.08 -25.20 2.96
N CYS A 68 21.18 -25.36 1.65
CA CYS A 68 20.03 -25.76 0.83
C CYS A 68 19.42 -27.11 1.22
N LYS A 69 20.20 -28.01 1.82
CA LYS A 69 19.68 -29.28 2.39
C LYS A 69 18.70 -29.07 3.55
N LEU A 70 18.75 -27.89 4.19
CA LEU A 70 17.85 -27.51 5.28
C LEU A 70 16.49 -27.00 4.78
N ASN A 71 16.32 -26.77 3.48
CA ASN A 71 15.07 -26.31 2.89
C ASN A 71 13.98 -27.40 2.92
N THR A 72 13.56 -27.76 4.13
CA THR A 72 12.38 -28.61 4.36
C THR A 72 11.24 -27.72 4.90
N PRO A 73 9.97 -28.04 4.66
CA PRO A 73 8.85 -27.21 5.13
C PRO A 73 8.96 -26.82 6.61
N GLU A 74 9.41 -27.76 7.46
CA GLU A 74 9.54 -27.55 8.90
C GLU A 74 10.69 -26.60 9.30
N ASN A 75 11.73 -26.50 8.46
CA ASN A 75 12.91 -25.67 8.74
C ASN A 75 12.81 -24.28 8.08
N MET A 76 11.89 -24.08 7.14
CA MET A 76 11.77 -22.82 6.40
C MET A 76 11.11 -21.69 7.21
N ILE A 77 10.55 -22.01 8.37
CA ILE A 77 9.95 -21.03 9.29
C ILE A 77 10.97 -20.73 10.40
N SER A 78 11.37 -19.49 10.54
CA SER A 78 12.25 -19.04 11.62
C SER A 78 11.54 -19.08 12.99
N PRO A 79 12.26 -19.14 14.11
CA PRO A 79 11.65 -19.04 15.43
C PRO A 79 10.84 -17.76 15.66
N SER A 80 11.22 -16.64 15.05
CA SER A 80 10.46 -15.38 15.09
C SER A 80 9.17 -15.48 14.29
N GLU A 81 9.22 -16.05 13.08
CA GLU A 81 8.02 -16.30 12.26
C GLU A 81 7.08 -17.31 12.93
N ALA A 82 7.60 -18.36 13.56
CA ALA A 82 6.77 -19.32 14.29
C ALA A 82 6.00 -18.64 15.44
N ARG A 83 6.69 -17.79 16.23
CA ARG A 83 6.02 -17.00 17.28
C ARG A 83 4.99 -16.02 16.72
N ALA A 84 5.30 -15.38 15.58
CA ALA A 84 4.34 -14.51 14.90
C ALA A 84 3.11 -15.27 14.43
N ILE A 85 3.29 -16.46 13.85
CA ILE A 85 2.17 -17.33 13.43
C ILE A 85 1.28 -17.71 14.62
N GLU A 86 1.85 -18.12 15.76
CA GLU A 86 1.07 -18.43 16.97
C GLU A 86 0.29 -17.21 17.47
N PHE A 87 0.91 -16.05 17.46
CA PHE A 87 0.24 -14.80 17.81
C PHE A 87 -0.90 -14.48 16.83
N TYR A 88 -0.65 -14.57 15.52
CA TYR A 88 -1.70 -14.30 14.52
C TYR A 88 -2.85 -15.30 14.59
N LYS A 89 -2.59 -16.58 14.92
CA LYS A 89 -3.66 -17.55 15.18
C LYS A 89 -4.52 -17.14 16.36
N SER A 90 -3.93 -16.66 17.45
CA SER A 90 -4.71 -16.17 18.60
C SER A 90 -5.57 -14.95 18.23
N VAL A 91 -5.03 -14.01 17.46
CA VAL A 91 -5.81 -12.85 16.98
C VAL A 91 -6.98 -13.30 16.09
N TRP A 92 -6.75 -14.29 15.20
CA TRP A 92 -7.79 -14.83 14.34
C TRP A 92 -8.90 -15.56 15.11
N GLU A 93 -8.53 -16.32 16.14
CA GLU A 93 -9.49 -17.06 17.00
C GLU A 93 -10.33 -16.10 17.85
N ASP A 94 -9.77 -14.97 18.27
CA ASP A 94 -10.47 -13.94 19.05
C ASP A 94 -11.29 -12.97 18.17
N ASP A 95 -11.11 -12.97 16.84
CA ASP A 95 -11.85 -12.12 15.92
C ASP A 95 -13.22 -12.70 15.57
N ASP A 96 -14.27 -12.23 16.23
CA ASP A 96 -15.66 -12.61 15.96
C ASP A 96 -16.11 -12.34 14.51
N ARG A 97 -15.38 -11.50 13.77
CA ARG A 97 -15.66 -11.15 12.38
C ARG A 97 -14.88 -11.99 11.38
N ALA A 98 -13.87 -12.74 11.81
CA ALA A 98 -13.10 -13.65 10.96
C ALA A 98 -13.99 -14.73 10.31
N SER A 99 -15.11 -15.07 10.94
CA SER A 99 -16.09 -16.01 10.44
C SER A 99 -17.11 -15.41 9.48
N LYS A 100 -17.15 -14.07 9.29
CA LYS A 100 -18.04 -13.43 8.33
C LYS A 100 -17.62 -13.84 6.91
N ASN A 101 -18.45 -14.63 6.27
CA ASN A 101 -18.24 -15.09 4.91
C ASN A 101 -19.14 -14.28 3.96
N ILE A 102 -18.54 -13.62 2.98
CA ILE A 102 -19.26 -12.86 1.95
C ILE A 102 -20.38 -13.68 1.31
N GLN A 103 -20.16 -14.97 1.06
CA GLN A 103 -21.18 -15.86 0.49
C GLN A 103 -22.41 -16.06 1.39
N ALA A 104 -22.30 -15.83 2.68
CA ALA A 104 -23.44 -15.85 3.59
C ALA A 104 -24.31 -14.58 3.45
N TYR A 105 -23.74 -13.46 2.99
CA TYR A 105 -24.46 -12.21 2.76
C TYR A 105 -25.22 -12.19 1.44
N GLU A 106 -24.74 -12.84 0.38
CA GLU A 106 -25.47 -12.97 -0.89
C GLU A 106 -26.83 -13.71 -0.72
N ASN A 107 -26.97 -14.50 0.35
CA ASN A 107 -28.18 -15.26 0.66
C ASN A 107 -29.04 -14.65 1.78
N GLN A 108 -28.59 -13.57 2.41
CA GLN A 108 -29.40 -12.82 3.37
C GLN A 108 -29.88 -11.53 2.67
N ASP A 109 -31.16 -11.50 2.31
CA ASP A 109 -31.82 -10.21 2.10
C ASP A 109 -31.45 -9.30 3.27
N ALA A 110 -30.77 -8.20 2.99
CA ALA A 110 -30.30 -7.20 3.96
C ALA A 110 -31.47 -6.51 4.73
N THR A 111 -32.65 -7.09 4.71
CA THR A 111 -33.94 -6.52 5.14
C THR A 111 -34.33 -6.84 6.57
N GLY A 112 -33.44 -7.36 7.42
CA GLY A 112 -33.86 -7.83 8.74
C GLY A 112 -33.09 -7.39 9.97
N LYS A 113 -31.89 -6.85 9.85
CA LYS A 113 -31.11 -6.38 11.00
C LYS A 113 -31.25 -4.86 11.13
N GLU A 114 -31.85 -4.39 12.23
CA GLU A 114 -31.83 -2.96 12.55
C GLU A 114 -30.36 -2.51 12.69
N SER A 115 -29.99 -1.45 11.96
CA SER A 115 -28.67 -0.84 12.09
C SER A 115 -28.49 -0.30 13.52
N SER A 116 -27.39 -0.66 14.17
CA SER A 116 -27.03 -0.11 15.48
C SER A 116 -26.45 1.30 15.39
N HIS A 117 -25.95 1.67 14.21
CA HIS A 117 -25.39 2.98 13.92
C HIS A 117 -25.89 3.50 12.57
N THR A 118 -26.23 4.79 12.50
CA THR A 118 -26.64 5.46 11.27
C THR A 118 -25.95 6.80 11.18
N GLN A 119 -25.21 7.02 10.09
CA GLN A 119 -24.54 8.26 9.79
C GLN A 119 -25.44 9.15 8.92
N GLN A 120 -25.51 10.43 9.24
CA GLN A 120 -26.40 11.39 8.56
C GLN A 120 -25.66 12.27 7.53
N ALA A 121 -24.34 12.32 7.61
CA ALA A 121 -23.48 13.10 6.73
C ALA A 121 -22.10 12.45 6.61
N ILE A 122 -21.38 12.77 5.56
CA ILE A 122 -19.94 12.50 5.46
C ILE A 122 -19.22 13.57 6.27
N GLU A 123 -18.46 13.15 7.29
CA GLU A 123 -17.68 14.00 8.18
C GLU A 123 -16.18 13.74 7.99
N PRO A 124 -15.50 14.46 7.08
CA PRO A 124 -14.09 14.21 6.78
C PRO A 124 -13.17 14.31 8.00
N GLY A 125 -12.31 13.32 8.20
CA GLY A 125 -11.35 13.26 9.29
C GLY A 125 -11.92 12.81 10.65
N LYS A 126 -13.21 12.51 10.73
CA LYS A 126 -13.82 11.87 11.90
C LYS A 126 -13.69 10.36 11.83
N GLU A 127 -13.97 9.67 12.93
CA GLU A 127 -14.12 8.23 12.93
C GLU A 127 -15.42 7.85 12.25
N TRP A 128 -15.35 6.92 11.30
CA TRP A 128 -16.52 6.41 10.63
C TRP A 128 -16.80 4.99 11.12
N LEU A 129 -18.06 4.75 11.44
CA LEU A 129 -18.52 3.48 11.95
C LEU A 129 -19.40 2.77 10.90
N ASP A 130 -19.30 1.46 10.86
CA ASP A 130 -20.20 0.63 10.07
C ASP A 130 -21.60 0.57 10.71
N THR A 131 -22.55 -0.10 10.05
CA THR A 131 -23.93 -0.25 10.54
C THR A 131 -24.04 -1.07 11.83
N ASP A 132 -23.01 -1.82 12.20
CA ASP A 132 -22.90 -2.55 13.46
C ASP A 132 -22.23 -1.72 14.58
N GLY A 133 -21.71 -0.50 14.25
CA GLY A 133 -21.05 0.41 15.17
C GLY A 133 -19.56 0.16 15.37
N ASN A 134 -18.91 -0.58 14.46
CA ASN A 134 -17.47 -0.80 14.49
C ASN A 134 -16.75 0.20 13.58
N PRO A 135 -15.50 0.60 13.89
CA PRO A 135 -14.70 1.41 12.98
C PRO A 135 -14.53 0.76 11.61
N ILE A 136 -14.77 1.51 10.55
CA ILE A 136 -14.56 1.04 9.18
C ILE A 136 -13.06 0.91 8.92
N GLN A 137 -12.67 -0.20 8.29
CA GLN A 137 -11.28 -0.54 7.99
C GLN A 137 -11.14 -0.91 6.49
N ALA A 138 -11.08 0.12 5.63
CA ALA A 138 -10.92 -0.03 4.18
C ALA A 138 -9.98 1.05 3.62
N HIS A 139 -8.72 1.04 4.14
CA HIS A 139 -7.72 2.07 3.82
C HIS A 139 -7.06 1.83 2.47
N GLY A 140 -6.56 2.88 1.84
CA GLY A 140 -5.80 2.81 0.59
C GLY A 140 -6.54 2.23 -0.63
N GLY A 141 -7.82 1.89 -0.46
CA GLY A 141 -8.63 1.22 -1.46
C GLY A 141 -9.50 2.14 -2.31
N ALA A 142 -10.64 1.62 -2.77
CA ALA A 142 -11.53 2.33 -3.66
C ALA A 142 -13.01 1.96 -3.45
N VAL A 143 -13.89 2.76 -4.07
CA VAL A 143 -15.33 2.47 -4.18
C VAL A 143 -15.66 2.08 -5.61
N ILE A 144 -16.42 1.00 -5.78
CA ILE A 144 -17.00 0.55 -7.04
C ILE A 144 -18.53 0.55 -6.92
N TYR A 145 -19.23 1.10 -7.92
CA TYR A 145 -20.67 0.99 -8.02
C TYR A 145 -21.04 -0.15 -8.96
N GLU A 146 -21.81 -1.11 -8.45
CA GLU A 146 -22.30 -2.23 -9.25
C GLU A 146 -23.66 -2.68 -8.74
N ASP A 147 -24.59 -2.98 -9.66
CA ASP A 147 -25.93 -3.50 -9.40
C ASP A 147 -26.72 -2.73 -8.32
N GLY A 148 -26.58 -1.40 -8.33
CA GLY A 148 -27.33 -0.51 -7.43
C GLY A 148 -26.75 -0.43 -6.02
N ASN A 149 -25.51 -0.90 -5.80
CA ASN A 149 -24.77 -0.79 -4.55
C ASN A 149 -23.41 -0.15 -4.78
N TYR A 150 -22.94 0.59 -3.79
CA TYR A 150 -21.55 1.00 -3.67
C TYR A 150 -20.81 -0.04 -2.83
N TYR A 151 -19.66 -0.49 -3.31
CA TYR A 151 -18.77 -1.42 -2.60
C TYR A 151 -17.45 -0.71 -2.33
N TRP A 152 -17.14 -0.54 -1.05
CA TRP A 152 -15.88 0.06 -0.61
C TRP A 152 -14.96 -1.03 -0.07
N TYR A 153 -13.82 -1.21 -0.67
CA TYR A 153 -12.81 -2.18 -0.25
C TYR A 153 -11.47 -1.49 0.02
N GLY A 154 -10.66 -2.10 0.89
CA GLY A 154 -9.36 -1.56 1.24
C GLY A 154 -8.63 -2.41 2.27
N GLU A 155 -7.46 -1.91 2.65
CA GLU A 155 -6.60 -2.52 3.66
C GLU A 155 -7.30 -2.56 5.01
N ASN A 156 -7.33 -3.72 5.64
CA ASN A 156 -7.79 -3.84 7.02
C ASN A 156 -6.62 -3.58 7.98
N LYS A 157 -6.70 -2.52 8.76
CA LYS A 157 -5.69 -2.10 9.74
C LYS A 157 -6.13 -2.35 11.19
N GLU A 158 -7.27 -3.01 11.45
CA GLU A 158 -7.90 -3.08 12.78
C GLU A 158 -7.01 -3.70 13.87
N HIS A 159 -6.10 -4.58 13.50
CA HIS A 159 -5.23 -5.28 14.46
C HIS A 159 -3.80 -4.72 14.53
N THR A 160 -3.47 -3.67 13.78
CA THR A 160 -2.15 -3.03 13.91
C THR A 160 -2.11 -2.08 15.10
N ASP A 161 -0.99 -2.07 15.82
CA ASP A 161 -0.70 -1.06 16.85
C ASP A 161 0.63 -0.33 16.58
N GLY A 162 1.29 -0.68 15.47
CA GLY A 162 2.60 -0.16 15.08
C GLY A 162 3.80 -0.89 15.72
N GLU A 163 3.57 -1.87 16.60
CA GLU A 163 4.64 -2.60 17.31
C GLU A 163 4.46 -4.12 17.28
N ASN A 164 3.24 -4.62 17.08
CA ASN A 164 2.91 -6.05 17.15
C ASN A 164 3.27 -6.87 15.90
N GLY A 165 3.86 -6.23 14.89
CA GLY A 165 4.29 -6.88 13.65
C GLY A 165 3.16 -7.14 12.66
N ILE A 166 1.93 -6.67 12.91
CA ILE A 166 0.84 -6.69 11.94
C ILE A 166 0.89 -5.40 11.14
N TRP A 167 1.01 -5.51 9.81
CA TRP A 167 0.90 -4.38 8.90
C TRP A 167 -0.49 -4.27 8.28
N THR A 168 -1.06 -5.39 7.84
CA THR A 168 -2.38 -5.44 7.23
C THR A 168 -3.04 -6.79 7.56
N TRP A 169 -4.31 -6.75 7.95
CA TRP A 169 -5.09 -7.95 8.30
C TRP A 169 -6.04 -8.33 7.16
N GLY A 170 -5.50 -8.59 5.97
CA GLY A 170 -6.28 -8.87 4.76
C GLY A 170 -6.94 -7.63 4.15
N ILE A 171 -7.80 -7.84 3.18
CA ILE A 171 -8.57 -6.81 2.48
C ILE A 171 -10.05 -6.98 2.84
N LYS A 172 -10.66 -5.94 3.39
CA LYS A 172 -12.10 -5.91 3.72
C LYS A 172 -12.92 -5.27 2.62
N VAL A 173 -14.23 -5.54 2.68
CA VAL A 173 -15.22 -4.90 1.81
C VAL A 173 -16.49 -4.57 2.57
N TYR A 174 -17.04 -3.42 2.25
CA TYR A 174 -18.28 -2.88 2.79
C TYR A 174 -19.25 -2.57 1.66
N SER A 175 -20.55 -2.62 1.93
CA SER A 175 -21.59 -2.19 0.98
C SER A 175 -22.42 -1.04 1.51
N SER A 176 -22.88 -0.16 0.61
CA SER A 176 -23.76 0.96 0.92
C SER A 176 -24.70 1.28 -0.23
N LYS A 177 -25.86 1.86 0.09
CA LYS A 177 -26.80 2.44 -0.88
C LYS A 177 -26.67 3.96 -1.00
N ASP A 178 -26.05 4.60 -0.03
CA ASP A 178 -26.07 6.05 0.16
C ASP A 178 -24.70 6.69 0.38
N LEU A 179 -23.60 5.90 0.36
CA LEU A 179 -22.22 6.33 0.62
C LEU A 179 -21.96 6.84 2.04
N MET A 180 -22.94 6.73 2.93
CA MET A 180 -22.84 7.15 4.35
C MET A 180 -22.95 5.96 5.28
N ASN A 181 -23.88 5.05 5.03
CA ASN A 181 -24.15 3.92 5.87
C ASN A 181 -23.56 2.65 5.25
N TRP A 182 -22.50 2.13 5.85
CA TRP A 182 -21.72 1.02 5.33
C TRP A 182 -21.89 -0.24 6.13
N THR A 183 -22.27 -1.32 5.48
CA THR A 183 -22.39 -2.65 6.08
C THR A 183 -21.11 -3.44 5.82
N ASP A 184 -20.47 -3.94 6.87
CA ASP A 184 -19.30 -4.82 6.79
C ASP A 184 -19.68 -6.18 6.20
N LEU A 185 -19.14 -6.52 5.03
CA LEU A 185 -19.35 -7.83 4.36
C LEU A 185 -18.27 -8.86 4.73
N GLY A 186 -17.22 -8.46 5.46
CA GLY A 186 -16.10 -9.31 5.81
C GLY A 186 -14.90 -9.15 4.90
N PHE A 187 -14.13 -10.22 4.74
CA PHE A 187 -12.90 -10.19 3.95
C PHE A 187 -13.19 -10.41 2.47
N LEU A 188 -12.75 -9.44 1.64
CA LEU A 188 -12.65 -9.63 0.20
C LEU A 188 -11.53 -10.60 -0.14
N ILE A 189 -10.37 -10.43 0.52
CA ILE A 189 -9.23 -11.36 0.47
C ILE A 189 -8.71 -11.50 1.92
N PRO A 190 -8.87 -12.67 2.54
CA PRO A 190 -8.46 -12.86 3.94
C PRO A 190 -6.93 -12.86 4.11
N PRO A 191 -6.41 -12.59 5.31
CA PRO A 191 -5.00 -12.77 5.61
C PRO A 191 -4.61 -14.25 5.53
N VAL A 192 -3.36 -14.53 5.20
CA VAL A 192 -2.77 -15.87 5.26
C VAL A 192 -1.85 -15.91 6.48
N ILE A 193 -2.34 -16.48 7.58
CA ILE A 193 -1.71 -16.35 8.90
C ILE A 193 -0.64 -17.42 9.20
N ASP A 194 -0.55 -18.47 8.43
CA ASP A 194 0.28 -19.66 8.67
C ASP A 194 1.42 -19.86 7.66
N ASP A 195 1.51 -19.01 6.63
CA ASP A 195 2.60 -19.03 5.65
C ASP A 195 3.31 -17.66 5.56
N PRO A 196 4.51 -17.51 6.13
CA PRO A 196 5.29 -16.27 6.07
C PRO A 196 5.68 -15.82 4.66
N ASN A 197 5.60 -16.72 3.67
CA ASN A 197 5.90 -16.39 2.27
C ASN A 197 4.67 -15.91 1.49
N ALA A 198 3.48 -16.09 2.05
CA ALA A 198 2.26 -15.64 1.41
C ALA A 198 2.24 -14.11 1.24
N ALA A 199 1.68 -13.64 0.13
CA ALA A 199 1.56 -12.21 -0.17
C ALA A 199 0.78 -11.44 0.90
N LEU A 200 -0.26 -12.06 1.48
CA LEU A 200 -1.10 -11.48 2.52
C LEU A 200 -0.78 -12.01 3.93
N PHE A 201 0.46 -12.42 4.18
CA PHE A 201 0.91 -12.69 5.55
C PHE A 201 0.88 -11.38 6.35
N PRO A 202 0.36 -11.36 7.60
CA PRO A 202 0.09 -10.11 8.33
C PRO A 202 1.28 -9.15 8.47
N ALA A 203 2.51 -9.65 8.51
CA ALA A 203 3.72 -8.84 8.57
C ALA A 203 4.15 -8.25 7.21
N LYS A 204 3.56 -8.70 6.10
CA LYS A 204 3.83 -8.13 4.77
C LYS A 204 3.21 -6.75 4.65
N ARG A 205 3.97 -5.83 4.03
CA ARG A 205 3.52 -4.47 3.81
C ARG A 205 2.59 -4.40 2.60
N VAL A 206 1.38 -4.91 2.81
CA VAL A 206 0.29 -4.92 1.82
C VAL A 206 -0.38 -3.57 1.81
N ASP A 207 -0.32 -2.87 0.68
CA ASP A 207 -0.86 -1.53 0.52
C ASP A 207 -1.67 -1.43 -0.78
N ARG A 208 -2.66 -0.51 -0.80
CA ARG A 208 -3.40 -0.02 -1.98
C ARG A 208 -3.96 -1.12 -2.88
N PRO A 209 -4.94 -1.91 -2.43
CA PRO A 209 -5.67 -2.80 -3.33
C PRO A 209 -6.49 -1.97 -4.33
N HIS A 210 -6.32 -2.21 -5.64
CA HIS A 210 -7.14 -1.59 -6.67
C HIS A 210 -7.72 -2.65 -7.60
N ILE A 211 -9.03 -2.60 -7.85
CA ILE A 211 -9.76 -3.56 -8.66
C ILE A 211 -10.21 -2.92 -9.96
N LEU A 212 -10.06 -3.64 -11.05
CA LEU A 212 -10.54 -3.26 -12.37
C LEU A 212 -11.28 -4.43 -13.01
N LYS A 213 -12.51 -4.19 -13.49
CA LYS A 213 -13.25 -5.17 -14.27
C LYS A 213 -12.70 -5.23 -15.69
N CYS A 214 -12.18 -6.37 -16.09
CA CYS A 214 -11.65 -6.56 -17.43
C CYS A 214 -12.78 -6.62 -18.44
N GLN A 215 -12.82 -5.69 -19.38
CA GLN A 215 -13.90 -5.63 -20.39
C GLN A 215 -13.91 -6.84 -21.31
N LYS A 216 -12.73 -7.44 -21.58
CA LYS A 216 -12.62 -8.59 -22.48
C LYS A 216 -13.05 -9.89 -21.84
N THR A 217 -12.62 -10.14 -20.60
CA THR A 217 -12.86 -11.42 -19.91
C THR A 217 -14.09 -11.38 -19.00
N GLY A 218 -14.55 -10.20 -18.62
CA GLY A 218 -15.59 -9.99 -17.60
C GLY A 218 -15.12 -10.19 -16.17
N LYS A 219 -13.89 -10.64 -15.97
CA LYS A 219 -13.32 -10.91 -14.64
C LYS A 219 -12.87 -9.65 -13.91
N TYR A 220 -12.83 -9.71 -12.60
CA TYR A 220 -12.29 -8.66 -11.73
C TYR A 220 -10.82 -8.97 -11.43
N VAL A 221 -9.95 -8.01 -11.73
CA VAL A 221 -8.51 -8.12 -11.50
C VAL A 221 -8.14 -7.14 -10.40
N CYS A 222 -7.58 -7.66 -9.32
CA CYS A 222 -7.10 -6.87 -8.18
C CYS A 222 -5.57 -6.85 -8.19
N TRP A 223 -5.01 -5.67 -8.31
CA TRP A 223 -3.59 -5.41 -8.09
C TRP A 223 -3.41 -4.91 -6.67
N ILE A 224 -2.39 -5.39 -5.98
CA ILE A 224 -2.05 -4.99 -4.62
C ILE A 224 -0.55 -4.75 -4.55
N LYS A 225 -0.15 -3.63 -3.96
CA LYS A 225 1.26 -3.30 -3.76
C LYS A 225 1.81 -4.04 -2.54
N LEU A 226 3.01 -4.59 -2.67
CA LEU A 226 3.84 -5.09 -1.59
C LEU A 226 5.00 -4.11 -1.40
N SER A 227 4.96 -3.34 -0.33
CA SER A 227 5.97 -2.30 -0.02
C SER A 227 7.18 -2.87 0.70
N GLY A 228 8.14 -2.00 0.99
CA GLY A 228 9.34 -2.36 1.72
C GLY A 228 10.35 -3.15 0.89
N ALA A 229 10.77 -4.30 1.39
CA ALA A 229 11.81 -5.09 0.73
C ALA A 229 11.35 -5.72 -0.59
N GLU A 230 10.07 -6.04 -0.71
CA GLU A 230 9.47 -6.61 -1.91
C GLU A 230 9.41 -5.58 -3.05
N ALA A 231 8.89 -4.39 -2.79
CA ALA A 231 8.67 -3.32 -3.77
C ALA A 231 8.14 -3.86 -5.12
N ALA A 232 7.04 -4.63 -5.03
CA ALA A 232 6.46 -5.39 -6.14
C ALA A 232 4.94 -5.39 -6.05
N PHE A 233 4.25 -5.96 -7.04
CA PHE A 233 2.82 -6.21 -6.98
C PHE A 233 2.51 -7.69 -6.77
N THR A 234 1.36 -7.97 -6.13
CA THR A 234 0.67 -9.25 -6.20
C THR A 234 -0.65 -9.03 -6.94
N ILE A 235 -1.00 -9.98 -7.82
CA ILE A 235 -2.14 -9.85 -8.74
C ILE A 235 -3.11 -10.99 -8.50
N TRP A 236 -4.37 -10.64 -8.31
CA TRP A 236 -5.46 -11.54 -7.97
C TRP A 236 -6.59 -11.39 -8.98
N GLN A 237 -7.37 -12.46 -9.16
CA GLN A 237 -8.49 -12.46 -10.11
C GLN A 237 -9.70 -13.19 -9.52
N ALA A 238 -10.90 -12.71 -9.86
CA ALA A 238 -12.16 -13.34 -9.49
C ALA A 238 -13.18 -13.26 -10.64
N ASP A 239 -14.21 -14.11 -10.59
CA ASP A 239 -15.33 -14.06 -11.52
C ASP A 239 -16.40 -13.04 -11.09
N SER A 240 -16.44 -12.65 -9.82
CA SER A 240 -17.32 -11.60 -9.31
C SER A 240 -16.54 -10.55 -8.51
N LEU A 241 -17.13 -9.35 -8.33
CA LEU A 241 -16.53 -8.27 -7.54
C LEU A 241 -16.22 -8.72 -6.10
N LEU A 242 -17.10 -9.50 -5.52
CA LEU A 242 -16.98 -9.97 -4.13
C LEU A 242 -16.18 -11.28 -4.00
N GLY A 243 -15.54 -11.73 -5.08
CA GLY A 243 -14.68 -12.91 -5.05
C GLY A 243 -15.39 -14.25 -5.30
N PRO A 244 -14.81 -15.38 -4.89
CA PRO A 244 -13.47 -15.44 -4.26
C PRO A 244 -12.34 -15.05 -5.20
N TYR A 245 -11.35 -14.34 -4.67
CA TYR A 245 -10.16 -13.96 -5.42
C TYR A 245 -9.08 -15.04 -5.31
N GLU A 246 -8.49 -15.39 -6.44
CA GLU A 246 -7.36 -16.31 -6.53
C GLU A 246 -6.10 -15.55 -6.96
N MET A 247 -4.96 -15.82 -6.32
CA MET A 247 -3.68 -15.22 -6.68
C MET A 247 -3.20 -15.79 -8.02
N VAL A 248 -2.94 -14.89 -8.97
CA VAL A 248 -2.42 -15.23 -10.31
C VAL A 248 -0.91 -15.03 -10.37
N GLU A 249 -0.41 -13.97 -9.75
CA GLU A 249 1.01 -13.61 -9.79
C GLU A 249 1.42 -13.01 -8.46
N ASN A 250 2.65 -13.28 -8.04
CA ASN A 250 3.24 -12.69 -6.83
C ASN A 250 4.62 -12.11 -7.14
N LEU A 251 4.99 -11.05 -6.43
CA LEU A 251 6.28 -10.34 -6.58
C LEU A 251 6.55 -9.89 -8.03
N TYR A 252 5.50 -9.36 -8.68
CA TYR A 252 5.57 -8.88 -10.04
C TYR A 252 6.08 -7.44 -10.12
N ASN A 253 7.11 -7.23 -10.92
CA ASN A 253 7.70 -5.91 -11.18
C ASN A 253 7.49 -5.52 -12.65
N PRO A 254 6.54 -4.62 -12.97
CA PRO A 254 6.27 -4.18 -14.33
C PRO A 254 7.52 -3.57 -14.98
N GLY A 255 7.90 -4.09 -16.16
CA GLY A 255 9.10 -3.64 -16.87
C GLY A 255 10.41 -3.82 -16.11
N GLY A 256 10.42 -4.55 -14.98
CA GLY A 256 11.57 -4.71 -14.09
C GLY A 256 11.76 -3.57 -13.08
N HIS A 257 10.83 -2.63 -13.00
CA HIS A 257 10.87 -1.51 -12.07
C HIS A 257 10.36 -1.91 -10.68
N LYS A 258 10.94 -1.33 -9.63
CA LYS A 258 10.39 -1.42 -8.27
C LYS A 258 9.05 -0.70 -8.21
N ALA A 259 8.08 -1.38 -7.63
CA ALA A 259 6.72 -0.87 -7.52
C ALA A 259 6.55 0.07 -6.32
N GLY A 260 6.20 1.32 -6.59
CA GLY A 260 5.64 2.27 -5.62
C GLY A 260 4.11 2.31 -5.68
N ASP A 261 3.53 3.40 -5.17
CA ASP A 261 2.09 3.64 -5.22
C ASP A 261 1.58 3.72 -6.66
N PHE A 262 0.35 3.27 -6.87
CA PHE A 262 -0.18 3.08 -8.20
C PHE A 262 -1.67 3.33 -8.30
N ASP A 263 -2.13 3.44 -9.53
CA ASP A 263 -3.53 3.33 -9.94
C ASP A 263 -3.66 2.51 -11.22
N ILE A 264 -4.73 1.73 -11.34
CA ILE A 264 -5.12 1.04 -12.57
C ILE A 264 -6.41 1.61 -13.10
N VAL A 265 -6.47 1.83 -14.39
CA VAL A 265 -7.63 2.43 -15.07
C VAL A 265 -7.88 1.74 -16.42
N CYS A 266 -9.12 1.81 -16.88
CA CYS A 266 -9.52 1.35 -18.20
C CYS A 266 -10.01 2.53 -19.03
N ASP A 267 -9.54 2.67 -20.28
CA ASP A 267 -10.16 3.54 -21.25
C ASP A 267 -11.49 2.91 -21.73
N PRO A 268 -12.64 3.45 -21.35
CA PRO A 268 -13.94 2.83 -21.65
C PRO A 268 -14.24 2.78 -23.15
N ARG A 269 -13.57 3.60 -23.97
CA ARG A 269 -13.76 3.67 -25.43
C ARG A 269 -13.05 2.53 -26.15
N THR A 270 -11.92 2.07 -25.61
CA THR A 270 -11.06 1.07 -26.26
C THR A 270 -11.00 -0.26 -25.53
N GLY A 271 -11.40 -0.29 -24.26
CA GLY A 271 -11.23 -1.43 -23.36
C GLY A 271 -9.79 -1.69 -22.95
N LYS A 272 -8.85 -0.78 -23.25
CA LYS A 272 -7.46 -0.91 -22.86
C LYS A 272 -7.27 -0.52 -21.41
N GLY A 273 -6.57 -1.38 -20.66
CA GLY A 273 -6.13 -1.10 -19.31
C GLY A 273 -4.78 -0.40 -19.28
N TYR A 274 -4.58 0.45 -18.27
CA TYR A 274 -3.32 1.13 -17.99
C TYR A 274 -3.02 1.07 -16.50
N ILE A 275 -1.74 0.94 -16.17
CA ILE A 275 -1.21 1.15 -14.83
C ILE A 275 -0.36 2.41 -14.81
N PHE A 276 -0.61 3.27 -13.83
CA PHE A 276 0.25 4.40 -13.49
C PHE A 276 0.84 4.12 -12.12
N PHE A 277 2.15 4.09 -12.01
CA PHE A 277 2.81 3.79 -10.75
C PHE A 277 4.10 4.57 -10.56
N ASP A 278 4.41 4.85 -9.33
CA ASP A 278 5.74 5.32 -8.95
C ASP A 278 6.75 4.21 -9.21
N ALA A 279 7.59 4.42 -10.22
CA ALA A 279 8.63 3.49 -10.63
C ALA A 279 9.97 3.91 -10.04
N ASP A 280 10.57 3.05 -9.21
CA ASP A 280 11.89 3.23 -8.60
C ASP A 280 12.03 4.50 -7.74
N HIS A 281 10.94 5.18 -7.38
CA HIS A 281 10.89 6.51 -6.77
C HIS A 281 11.54 7.62 -7.64
N GLU A 282 11.52 7.44 -8.96
CA GLU A 282 12.13 8.38 -9.91
C GLU A 282 11.11 9.03 -10.85
N SER A 283 10.03 8.34 -11.19
CA SER A 283 9.01 8.86 -12.11
C SER A 283 7.67 8.18 -11.94
N MET A 284 6.58 8.85 -12.33
CA MET A 284 5.27 8.26 -12.51
C MET A 284 5.19 7.61 -13.88
N LEU A 285 5.41 6.29 -13.94
CA LEU A 285 5.44 5.51 -15.18
C LEU A 285 4.03 5.08 -15.55
N CYS A 286 3.67 5.23 -16.83
CA CYS A 286 2.47 4.67 -17.42
C CYS A 286 2.81 3.46 -18.29
N MET A 287 2.16 2.32 -18.05
CA MET A 287 2.26 1.14 -18.90
C MET A 287 0.86 0.67 -19.35
N GLU A 288 0.77 0.17 -20.59
CA GLU A 288 -0.42 -0.51 -21.10
C GLU A 288 -0.48 -1.92 -20.53
N LEU A 289 -1.66 -2.31 -20.03
CA LEU A 289 -1.89 -3.66 -19.53
C LEU A 289 -2.19 -4.64 -20.67
N SER A 290 -1.94 -5.93 -20.41
CA SER A 290 -2.40 -7.02 -21.26
C SER A 290 -3.92 -7.02 -21.41
N GLU A 291 -4.44 -7.72 -22.40
CA GLU A 291 -5.89 -7.75 -22.70
C GLU A 291 -6.74 -8.33 -21.55
N ASP A 292 -6.14 -9.10 -20.66
CA ASP A 292 -6.76 -9.65 -19.45
C ASP A 292 -6.45 -8.86 -18.18
N TYR A 293 -5.69 -7.76 -18.29
CA TYR A 293 -5.24 -6.86 -17.24
C TYR A 293 -4.31 -7.49 -16.18
N LEU A 294 -3.77 -8.68 -16.46
CA LEU A 294 -2.92 -9.40 -15.51
C LEU A 294 -1.44 -9.01 -15.61
N ARG A 295 -1.03 -8.32 -16.67
CA ARG A 295 0.36 -7.91 -16.88
C ARG A 295 0.47 -6.52 -17.49
N ALA A 296 1.56 -5.83 -17.19
CA ALA A 296 1.95 -4.61 -17.89
C ALA A 296 2.91 -4.98 -19.02
N GLU A 297 2.53 -4.68 -20.26
CA GLU A 297 3.24 -5.16 -21.45
C GLU A 297 4.10 -4.08 -22.11
N LYS A 298 3.65 -2.83 -22.06
CA LYS A 298 4.26 -1.77 -22.85
C LYS A 298 4.37 -0.47 -22.04
N GLU A 299 5.59 0.03 -21.90
CA GLU A 299 5.83 1.39 -21.40
C GLU A 299 5.27 2.42 -22.40
N ILE A 300 4.49 3.36 -21.90
CA ILE A 300 3.83 4.40 -22.70
C ILE A 300 4.51 5.74 -22.51
N CYS A 301 4.57 6.25 -21.27
CA CYS A 301 5.19 7.53 -20.97
C CYS A 301 5.64 7.61 -19.51
N LYS A 302 6.59 8.50 -19.25
CA LYS A 302 7.06 8.87 -17.92
C LYS A 302 6.58 10.28 -17.61
N ASN A 303 5.86 10.42 -16.52
CA ASN A 303 5.43 11.72 -16.00
C ASN A 303 6.29 12.11 -14.81
N TYR A 304 6.46 13.42 -14.61
CA TYR A 304 7.31 13.98 -13.56
C TYR A 304 8.76 13.45 -13.57
N PRO A 305 9.42 13.40 -14.73
CA PRO A 305 10.80 12.90 -14.81
C PRO A 305 11.75 13.85 -14.07
N ASP A 306 12.91 13.33 -13.68
CA ASP A 306 14.04 14.08 -13.11
C ASP A 306 13.79 14.78 -11.76
N LEU A 307 12.64 14.53 -11.13
CA LEU A 307 12.38 14.98 -9.77
C LEU A 307 13.13 14.10 -8.76
N LYS A 308 13.43 14.68 -7.59
CA LYS A 308 14.02 13.96 -6.47
C LYS A 308 13.08 14.02 -5.26
N PRO A 309 13.09 13.01 -4.39
CA PRO A 309 12.28 13.07 -3.17
C PRO A 309 12.56 14.34 -2.34
N PRO A 310 11.52 14.94 -1.75
CA PRO A 310 10.12 14.52 -1.71
C PRO A 310 9.26 15.01 -2.88
N PHE A 311 9.86 15.59 -3.93
CA PHE A 311 9.15 16.17 -5.07
C PHE A 311 8.72 15.12 -6.11
N THR A 312 9.34 13.94 -6.13
CA THR A 312 8.82 12.78 -6.86
C THR A 312 7.38 12.49 -6.42
N ARG A 313 6.59 11.96 -7.35
CA ARG A 313 5.15 11.81 -7.11
C ARG A 313 4.78 10.36 -6.85
N GLU A 314 3.89 10.17 -5.86
CA GLU A 314 3.30 8.89 -5.48
C GLU A 314 1.77 9.03 -5.37
N ALA A 315 1.08 7.96 -5.01
CA ALA A 315 -0.36 7.91 -4.80
C ALA A 315 -1.16 8.49 -5.99
N PRO A 316 -0.93 8.04 -7.23
CA PRO A 316 -1.73 8.52 -8.34
C PRO A 316 -3.19 8.11 -8.17
N ALA A 317 -4.11 9.03 -8.50
CA ALA A 317 -5.54 8.77 -8.57
C ALA A 317 -6.07 9.41 -9.85
N LEU A 318 -6.49 8.57 -10.81
CA LEU A 318 -6.89 9.01 -12.14
C LEU A 318 -8.40 9.03 -12.29
N PHE A 319 -8.90 9.99 -13.07
CA PHE A 319 -10.29 10.08 -13.48
C PHE A 319 -10.43 10.82 -14.81
N GLU A 320 -11.54 10.59 -15.51
CA GLU A 320 -11.83 11.23 -16.79
C GLU A 320 -12.99 12.22 -16.65
N LYS A 321 -12.83 13.43 -17.19
CA LYS A 321 -13.94 14.38 -17.36
C LYS A 321 -13.81 15.11 -18.69
N GLY A 322 -14.92 15.14 -19.43
CA GLY A 322 -14.98 15.88 -20.69
C GLY A 322 -14.00 15.42 -21.76
N GLY A 323 -13.59 14.17 -21.74
CA GLY A 323 -12.61 13.58 -22.67
C GLY A 323 -11.15 13.86 -22.30
N ARG A 324 -10.89 14.55 -21.17
CA ARG A 324 -9.56 14.78 -20.63
C ARG A 324 -9.34 13.89 -19.41
N ILE A 325 -8.11 13.43 -19.22
CA ILE A 325 -7.72 12.60 -18.10
C ILE A 325 -7.02 13.48 -17.07
N TYR A 326 -7.45 13.38 -15.84
CA TYR A 326 -6.86 14.07 -14.70
C TYR A 326 -6.18 13.05 -13.80
N MET A 327 -5.08 13.46 -13.16
CA MET A 327 -4.33 12.67 -12.20
C MET A 327 -4.00 13.54 -10.98
N LEU A 328 -4.39 13.09 -9.79
CA LEU A 328 -3.98 13.70 -8.55
C LEU A 328 -2.88 12.83 -7.93
N THR A 329 -1.89 13.47 -7.31
CA THR A 329 -0.72 12.77 -6.72
C THR A 329 -0.28 13.44 -5.45
N SER A 330 0.47 12.75 -4.60
CA SER A 330 1.21 13.31 -3.46
C SER A 330 2.72 13.29 -3.68
N GLY A 331 3.47 14.02 -2.87
CA GLY A 331 4.93 13.90 -2.78
C GLY A 331 5.34 12.77 -1.85
N MET A 332 6.64 12.47 -1.76
CA MET A 332 7.17 11.35 -0.99
C MET A 332 7.61 11.76 0.41
N THR A 333 6.74 11.61 1.38
CA THR A 333 7.01 11.90 2.80
C THR A 333 6.52 10.79 3.75
N GLY A 334 6.27 9.59 3.24
CA GLY A 334 5.72 8.46 4.00
C GLY A 334 4.32 8.76 4.53
N TYR A 335 4.01 8.39 5.77
CA TYR A 335 2.70 8.66 6.38
C TYR A 335 2.45 10.13 6.74
N VAL A 336 3.49 10.97 6.66
CA VAL A 336 3.34 12.39 6.91
C VAL A 336 2.76 13.06 5.67
N PRO A 337 1.58 13.68 5.76
CA PRO A 337 0.91 14.27 4.60
C PRO A 337 1.68 15.47 4.04
N ASN A 338 1.53 15.67 2.74
CA ASN A 338 2.19 16.72 1.99
C ASN A 338 1.24 17.35 0.95
N MET A 339 1.76 18.31 0.21
CA MET A 339 0.98 19.01 -0.81
C MET A 339 0.76 18.11 -2.03
N SER A 340 -0.53 17.91 -2.38
CA SER A 340 -0.91 17.24 -3.63
C SER A 340 -0.58 18.10 -4.85
N ASP A 341 -0.48 17.43 -6.00
CA ASP A 341 -0.46 18.06 -7.31
C ASP A 341 -1.56 17.46 -8.18
N SER A 342 -2.18 18.26 -9.00
CA SER A 342 -3.07 17.80 -10.06
C SER A 342 -2.44 18.01 -11.42
N ALA A 343 -2.65 17.06 -12.31
CA ALA A 343 -2.15 17.13 -13.68
C ALA A 343 -3.23 16.68 -14.67
N VAL A 344 -3.10 17.07 -15.92
CA VAL A 344 -4.08 16.80 -16.96
C VAL A 344 -3.41 16.39 -18.26
N ALA A 345 -4.06 15.47 -19.00
CA ALA A 345 -3.65 15.02 -20.32
C ALA A 345 -4.86 14.83 -21.25
N ASP A 346 -4.63 14.87 -22.58
CA ASP A 346 -5.64 14.63 -23.59
C ASP A 346 -5.80 13.12 -23.94
N GLY A 347 -5.59 12.26 -22.94
CA GLY A 347 -5.73 10.81 -23.05
C GLY A 347 -4.71 10.06 -22.19
N TYR A 348 -4.99 8.79 -21.90
CA TYR A 348 -4.16 7.93 -21.03
C TYR A 348 -2.74 7.69 -21.54
N THR A 349 -2.51 7.86 -22.84
CA THR A 349 -1.21 7.63 -23.50
C THR A 349 -0.40 8.90 -23.71
N LYS A 350 -0.82 10.01 -23.13
CA LYS A 350 -0.17 11.32 -23.25
C LYS A 350 0.54 11.69 -21.95
N GLU A 351 1.56 12.53 -22.08
CA GLU A 351 2.20 13.13 -20.91
C GLU A 351 1.23 14.08 -20.20
N PHE A 352 1.25 14.02 -18.87
CA PHE A 352 0.44 14.84 -18.00
C PHE A 352 1.16 16.17 -17.71
N MET A 353 0.43 17.25 -17.83
CA MET A 353 0.89 18.58 -17.46
C MET A 353 0.35 18.95 -16.08
N SER A 354 1.24 19.27 -15.13
CA SER A 354 0.84 19.80 -13.83
C SER A 354 0.03 21.08 -13.97
N ILE A 355 -1.07 21.16 -13.25
CA ILE A 355 -1.97 22.32 -13.15
C ILE A 355 -2.09 22.85 -11.72
N GLY A 356 -1.30 22.29 -10.79
CA GLY A 356 -1.08 22.76 -9.43
C GLY A 356 -1.86 22.03 -8.34
N ASN A 357 -1.75 22.54 -7.12
CA ASN A 357 -2.38 21.94 -5.93
C ASN A 357 -3.90 22.06 -5.99
N PRO A 358 -4.66 20.94 -5.94
CA PRO A 358 -6.11 21.00 -5.92
C PRO A 358 -6.73 21.46 -4.58
N HIS A 359 -6.01 21.34 -3.45
CA HIS A 359 -6.47 21.71 -2.13
C HIS A 359 -6.28 23.22 -1.88
N ILE A 360 -7.14 24.04 -2.48
CA ILE A 360 -6.90 25.48 -2.66
C ILE A 360 -7.01 26.31 -1.39
N ASP A 361 -7.70 25.83 -0.36
CA ASP A 361 -7.87 26.52 0.94
C ASP A 361 -7.10 25.83 2.08
N ASP A 362 -6.28 24.82 1.77
CA ASP A 362 -5.40 24.17 2.76
C ASP A 362 -4.18 25.02 3.08
N LYS A 363 -4.23 25.75 4.21
CA LYS A 363 -3.13 26.58 4.71
C LYS A 363 -1.93 25.76 5.20
N SER A 364 -2.13 24.49 5.54
CA SER A 364 -1.05 23.61 5.99
C SER A 364 -0.15 23.14 4.85
N CYS A 365 -0.63 23.19 3.61
CA CYS A 365 0.00 22.60 2.44
C CYS A 365 0.26 21.09 2.63
N ALA A 366 -0.65 20.40 3.31
CA ALA A 366 -0.59 18.99 3.66
C ALA A 366 -1.84 18.22 3.19
N SER A 367 -2.56 18.75 2.18
CA SER A 367 -3.76 18.13 1.59
C SER A 367 -4.82 17.80 2.65
N PHE A 368 -5.11 18.78 3.53
CA PHE A 368 -5.98 18.63 4.70
C PHE A 368 -5.55 17.49 5.64
N ASN A 369 -4.23 17.28 5.78
CA ASN A 369 -3.63 16.18 6.54
C ASN A 369 -4.07 14.80 6.06
N SER A 370 -4.11 14.58 4.74
CA SER A 370 -4.51 13.31 4.13
C SER A 370 -3.76 13.03 2.83
N GLN A 371 -3.83 11.79 2.36
CA GLN A 371 -3.31 11.36 1.08
C GLN A 371 -4.42 10.69 0.27
N ILE A 372 -4.64 11.17 -0.96
CA ILE A 372 -5.67 10.61 -1.85
C ILE A 372 -5.29 9.16 -2.22
N SER A 373 -6.26 8.26 -2.10
CA SER A 373 -6.15 6.86 -2.52
C SER A 373 -6.78 6.61 -3.88
N LYS A 374 -7.98 7.17 -4.11
CA LYS A 374 -8.74 6.99 -5.34
C LYS A 374 -9.73 8.14 -5.55
N ILE A 375 -10.23 8.24 -6.78
CA ILE A 375 -11.36 9.12 -7.12
C ILE A 375 -12.45 8.23 -7.70
N PHE A 376 -13.68 8.37 -7.21
CA PHE A 376 -14.85 7.70 -7.78
C PHE A 376 -15.89 8.71 -8.24
N TYR A 377 -16.71 8.28 -9.19
CA TYR A 377 -17.77 9.12 -9.78
C TYR A 377 -19.14 8.68 -9.29
N VAL A 378 -19.95 9.65 -8.86
CA VAL A 378 -21.34 9.48 -8.47
C VAL A 378 -22.19 9.95 -9.64
N GLU A 379 -22.65 9.01 -10.48
CA GLU A 379 -23.34 9.32 -11.74
C GLU A 379 -24.62 10.13 -11.53
N GLU A 380 -25.43 9.79 -10.53
CA GLU A 380 -26.70 10.49 -10.22
C GLU A 380 -26.52 11.96 -9.85
N LYS A 381 -25.32 12.37 -9.47
CA LYS A 381 -24.98 13.74 -9.04
C LYS A 381 -24.00 14.45 -9.97
N ASP A 382 -23.55 13.78 -11.03
CA ASP A 382 -22.45 14.28 -11.89
C ASP A 382 -21.27 14.80 -11.05
N MET A 383 -20.87 14.01 -10.05
CA MET A 383 -19.92 14.45 -9.04
C MET A 383 -18.76 13.44 -8.89
N PHE A 384 -17.53 13.94 -8.84
CA PHE A 384 -16.36 13.18 -8.45
C PHE A 384 -16.09 13.38 -6.96
N VAL A 385 -15.73 12.31 -6.27
CA VAL A 385 -15.33 12.30 -4.87
C VAL A 385 -13.87 11.86 -4.76
N ALA A 386 -13.05 12.70 -4.18
CA ALA A 386 -11.68 12.34 -3.81
C ALA A 386 -11.71 11.60 -2.47
N MET A 387 -11.31 10.33 -2.50
CA MET A 387 -11.11 9.50 -1.32
C MET A 387 -9.69 9.68 -0.83
N ALA A 388 -9.51 9.93 0.45
CA ALA A 388 -8.19 10.07 1.05
C ALA A 388 -8.14 9.46 2.44
N ASP A 389 -6.95 9.02 2.84
CA ASP A 389 -6.65 8.52 4.18
C ASP A 389 -5.85 9.54 4.98
N ARG A 390 -6.28 9.79 6.22
CA ARG A 390 -5.53 10.51 7.24
C ARG A 390 -4.88 9.49 8.16
N TRP A 391 -3.66 9.08 7.81
CA TRP A 391 -2.95 8.00 8.48
C TRP A 391 -2.60 8.28 9.94
N LEU A 392 -2.24 9.53 10.25
CA LEU A 392 -1.79 9.98 11.56
C LEU A 392 -2.70 11.08 12.10
N PRO A 393 -3.95 10.76 12.51
CA PRO A 393 -4.92 11.78 12.95
C PRO A 393 -4.47 12.56 14.18
N ASP A 394 -3.67 11.94 15.05
CA ASP A 394 -3.16 12.54 16.30
C ASP A 394 -1.87 13.34 16.10
N THR A 395 -1.34 13.39 14.89
CA THR A 395 -0.11 14.12 14.55
C THR A 395 -0.38 15.06 13.37
N PRO A 396 -1.18 16.12 13.58
CA PRO A 396 -1.50 17.05 12.49
C PRO A 396 -0.24 17.79 12.03
N VAL A 397 -0.11 17.89 10.71
CA VAL A 397 0.99 18.62 10.07
C VAL A 397 0.54 20.04 9.79
N ASP A 398 1.25 21.02 10.32
CA ASP A 398 1.15 22.41 9.92
C ASP A 398 2.15 22.73 8.79
N LYS A 399 2.03 23.94 8.22
CA LYS A 399 2.92 24.36 7.14
C LYS A 399 4.40 24.33 7.56
N ARG A 400 4.73 24.69 8.80
CA ARG A 400 6.10 24.67 9.29
C ARG A 400 6.70 23.25 9.28
N LEU A 401 5.95 22.28 9.79
CA LEU A 401 6.38 20.89 9.83
C LEU A 401 6.48 20.32 8.41
N ALA A 402 5.53 20.62 7.52
CA ALA A 402 5.59 20.26 6.11
C ALA A 402 6.85 20.80 5.41
N ASP A 403 7.20 22.07 5.69
CA ASP A 403 8.43 22.69 5.16
C ASP A 403 9.71 22.03 5.72
N ILE A 404 9.71 21.59 6.98
CA ILE A 404 10.83 20.85 7.59
C ILE A 404 11.01 19.52 6.89
N PHE A 405 9.94 18.72 6.72
CA PHE A 405 10.00 17.45 6.00
C PHE A 405 10.57 17.65 4.59
N THR A 406 10.05 18.63 3.87
CA THR A 406 10.53 18.96 2.54
C THR A 406 12.03 19.26 2.53
N ARG A 407 12.52 20.15 3.41
CA ARG A 407 13.94 20.51 3.45
C ARG A 407 14.84 19.36 3.86
N VAL A 408 14.48 18.60 4.88
CA VAL A 408 15.28 17.48 5.38
C VAL A 408 15.39 16.38 4.33
N ILE A 409 14.28 15.99 3.70
CA ILE A 409 14.30 14.94 2.68
C ILE A 409 15.03 15.43 1.43
N ALA A 410 14.70 16.61 0.90
CA ALA A 410 15.35 17.16 -0.27
C ALA A 410 16.86 17.36 -0.07
N GLY A 411 17.29 17.73 1.13
CA GLY A 411 18.71 17.89 1.48
C GLY A 411 19.53 16.60 1.38
N ASN A 412 18.91 15.43 1.46
CA ASN A 412 19.59 14.15 1.24
C ASN A 412 19.95 13.92 -0.24
N TYR A 413 19.24 14.57 -1.16
CA TYR A 413 19.41 14.43 -2.61
C TYR A 413 20.07 15.64 -3.26
N GLU A 414 19.77 16.84 -2.75
CA GLU A 414 20.27 18.12 -3.26
C GLU A 414 20.82 18.99 -2.11
N PRO A 415 21.91 18.58 -1.42
CA PRO A 415 22.42 19.24 -0.21
C PRO A 415 22.90 20.68 -0.44
N ASP A 416 23.30 21.03 -1.65
CA ASP A 416 23.69 22.41 -2.01
C ASP A 416 22.50 23.37 -2.11
N LYS A 417 21.31 22.84 -2.30
CA LYS A 417 20.07 23.62 -2.49
C LYS A 417 19.19 23.64 -1.25
N TYR A 418 19.14 22.53 -0.52
CA TYR A 418 18.30 22.38 0.66
C TYR A 418 19.15 22.06 1.88
N THR A 419 19.00 22.87 2.93
CA THR A 419 19.69 22.67 4.21
C THR A 419 18.67 22.60 5.34
N ALA A 420 18.93 21.74 6.31
CA ALA A 420 18.13 21.63 7.52
C ALA A 420 19.06 21.58 8.73
N THR A 421 18.63 22.19 9.85
CA THR A 421 19.35 22.15 11.12
C THR A 421 19.24 20.77 11.76
N ASP A 422 20.09 20.49 12.75
CA ASP A 422 20.01 19.22 13.50
C ASP A 422 18.73 19.14 14.34
N GLU A 423 18.22 20.28 14.82
CA GLU A 423 16.92 20.38 15.49
C GLU A 423 15.78 20.02 14.55
N GLU A 424 15.76 20.52 13.31
CA GLU A 424 14.75 20.19 12.31
C GLU A 424 14.79 18.71 11.93
N LYS A 425 15.98 18.13 11.76
CA LYS A 425 16.14 16.69 11.50
C LYS A 425 15.57 15.88 12.66
N LYS A 426 15.88 16.26 13.90
CA LYS A 426 15.35 15.59 15.10
C LYS A 426 13.83 15.69 15.17
N GLU A 427 13.26 16.87 14.90
CA GLU A 427 11.81 17.08 14.87
C GLU A 427 11.13 16.19 13.82
N MET A 428 11.68 16.13 12.62
CA MET A 428 11.19 15.24 11.57
C MET A 428 11.22 13.76 12.02
N TYR A 429 12.34 13.29 12.57
CA TYR A 429 12.44 11.91 13.06
C TYR A 429 11.44 11.56 14.17
N MET A 430 11.12 12.52 15.03
CA MET A 430 10.10 12.32 16.08
C MET A 430 8.68 12.30 15.54
N ALA A 431 8.39 13.08 14.49
CA ALA A 431 7.09 13.11 13.84
C ALA A 431 6.91 11.94 12.86
N ASN A 432 8.00 11.44 12.27
CA ASN A 432 7.99 10.33 11.32
C ASN A 432 7.96 8.98 12.05
N LYS A 433 6.78 8.40 12.19
CA LYS A 433 6.57 7.08 12.81
C LYS A 433 6.48 5.94 11.79
N LEU A 434 7.10 6.08 10.61
CA LEU A 434 6.87 5.26 9.42
C LEU A 434 6.65 3.76 9.71
N ASP A 435 7.56 3.13 10.47
CA ASP A 435 7.50 1.70 10.77
C ASP A 435 6.79 1.38 12.10
N LYS A 436 6.39 2.41 12.86
CA LYS A 436 5.77 2.28 14.18
C LYS A 436 4.45 3.06 14.28
N ALA A 437 3.91 3.44 13.13
CA ALA A 437 2.63 4.10 13.10
C ALA A 437 1.50 3.12 13.43
N ASN A 438 0.70 3.43 14.43
CA ASN A 438 -0.57 2.75 14.62
C ASN A 438 -1.55 3.28 13.55
N THR A 439 -1.74 2.53 12.49
CA THR A 439 -2.65 2.90 11.40
C THR A 439 -4.09 2.41 11.60
N SER A 440 -4.37 1.65 12.66
CA SER A 440 -5.75 1.25 13.01
C SER A 440 -6.64 2.44 13.39
N VAL A 441 -6.01 3.55 13.81
CA VAL A 441 -6.71 4.79 14.17
C VAL A 441 -6.84 5.77 13.00
N ALA A 442 -6.40 5.40 11.80
CA ALA A 442 -6.50 6.24 10.61
C ALA A 442 -7.96 6.66 10.34
N ARG A 443 -8.12 7.80 9.67
CA ARG A 443 -9.43 8.41 9.37
C ARG A 443 -9.56 8.65 7.88
N TYR A 444 -10.80 8.83 7.43
CA TYR A 444 -11.08 9.10 6.02
C TYR A 444 -11.36 10.58 5.80
N VAL A 445 -10.84 11.10 4.69
CA VAL A 445 -11.14 12.46 4.23
C VAL A 445 -11.69 12.33 2.82
N TRP A 446 -13.02 12.24 2.71
CA TRP A 446 -13.70 12.22 1.43
C TRP A 446 -14.31 13.59 1.16
N LEU A 447 -13.93 14.18 0.04
CA LEU A 447 -14.36 15.52 -0.34
C LEU A 447 -14.77 15.55 -1.81
N PRO A 448 -15.83 16.29 -2.17
CA PRO A 448 -16.23 16.47 -3.55
C PRO A 448 -15.16 17.27 -4.31
N ILE A 449 -14.94 16.90 -5.57
CA ILE A 449 -14.13 17.68 -6.51
C ILE A 449 -15.05 18.72 -7.16
N GLU A 450 -14.72 19.98 -6.96
CA GLU A 450 -15.33 21.12 -7.65
C GLU A 450 -14.46 21.53 -8.84
N TRP A 451 -14.95 22.45 -9.67
CA TRP A 451 -14.27 22.85 -10.89
C TRP A 451 -14.13 24.36 -11.00
N GLU A 452 -12.93 24.84 -11.24
CA GLU A 452 -12.63 26.23 -11.57
C GLU A 452 -11.79 26.27 -12.85
N ASP A 453 -12.30 26.89 -13.92
CA ASP A 453 -11.61 27.02 -15.21
C ASP A 453 -11.00 25.69 -15.68
N ASP A 454 -11.79 24.61 -15.70
CA ASP A 454 -11.39 23.24 -16.05
C ASP A 454 -10.33 22.60 -15.14
N LYS A 455 -10.06 23.18 -13.97
CA LYS A 455 -9.19 22.61 -12.96
C LYS A 455 -9.98 21.97 -11.84
N PRO A 456 -9.60 20.78 -11.40
CA PRO A 456 -10.18 20.19 -10.19
C PRO A 456 -9.73 20.96 -8.96
N VAL A 457 -10.67 21.32 -8.11
CA VAL A 457 -10.41 21.96 -6.82
C VAL A 457 -11.11 21.21 -5.71
N ILE A 458 -10.45 21.09 -4.56
CA ILE A 458 -10.95 20.42 -3.38
C ILE A 458 -10.94 21.44 -2.24
N ARG A 459 -12.11 21.63 -1.64
CA ARG A 459 -12.30 22.53 -0.48
C ARG A 459 -12.66 21.73 0.74
N TRP A 460 -12.16 22.19 1.88
CA TRP A 460 -12.55 21.58 3.16
C TRP A 460 -14.04 21.77 3.42
N ARG A 461 -14.68 20.72 3.92
CA ARG A 461 -16.03 20.72 4.44
C ARG A 461 -16.05 19.97 5.76
N ASP A 462 -16.61 20.56 6.80
CA ASP A 462 -16.72 19.89 8.11
C ASP A 462 -17.71 18.72 8.04
N GLU A 463 -18.75 18.87 7.23
CA GLU A 463 -19.74 17.84 6.89
C GLU A 463 -20.35 18.12 5.51
N TRP A 464 -20.79 17.07 4.83
CA TRP A 464 -21.51 17.19 3.58
C TRP A 464 -22.30 15.91 3.24
N ASN A 465 -23.26 16.01 2.35
CA ASN A 465 -24.09 14.90 1.88
C ASN A 465 -23.98 14.74 0.36
N VAL A 466 -24.04 13.48 -0.07
CA VAL A 466 -24.05 13.14 -1.50
C VAL A 466 -25.44 13.33 -2.09
N PHE A 467 -26.48 12.93 -1.36
CA PHE A 467 -27.88 12.85 -1.81
C PHE A 467 -28.82 13.84 -1.12
#